data_8c65ebb2201846adb7010caf89c6eddc
#
_entry.id   8c65ebb2201846adb7010caf89c6eddc
#
_cell.length_a   1.000
_cell.length_b   1.000
_cell.length_c   1.000
_cell.angle_alpha   90.00
_cell.angle_beta   90.00
_cell.angle_gamma   90.00
#
_symmetry.space_group_name_H-M   'P 1'
#
loop_
_entity.id
_entity.type
_entity.pdbx_description
1 polymer ?
#
loop_
_entity_poly.entity_id
_entity_poly.type
_entity_poly.pdbx_seq_one_letter_code
_entity_poly.pdbx_strand_id
1 'polypeptide(L)'
;GSLKERIQTLDEKQKSLMQQQEDTLLELPNRPHDSVPSGQSEEDNEVVAEEGDKPDLGNSAKPHWDLADQYKLIDFEAGVKISGAGFPVYRGKGAKLQRALIQFFLDRADAAGYEEFIPPHVVNADSGRGTGQLPDKEGQMYHCTEDDLYLIPTAEVPLTNLYRGDLLKADDLPIQLCGYTPC
;
A
#
# COMPACT_ATOMS: atom_id res chain seq x y z
N GLY A 1 -0.64 -47.70 19.83
CA GLY A 1 -1.05 -48.13 18.55
C GLY A 1 -2.22 -47.28 18.02
N SER A 2 -3.37 -47.86 17.80
CA SER A 2 -4.45 -47.29 17.00
C SER A 2 -5.03 -45.95 17.49
N LEU A 3 -5.05 -45.70 18.81
CA LEU A 3 -5.56 -44.43 19.35
C LEU A 3 -4.63 -43.24 19.00
N LYS A 4 -3.32 -43.45 19.10
CA LYS A 4 -2.33 -42.43 18.77
C LYS A 4 -2.36 -42.09 17.27
N GLU A 5 -2.48 -43.10 16.43
CA GLU A 5 -2.60 -42.92 14.97
C GLU A 5 -3.88 -42.17 14.61
N ARG A 6 -5.00 -42.50 15.29
CA ARG A 6 -6.27 -41.81 15.06
C ARG A 6 -6.21 -40.32 15.50
N ILE A 7 -5.56 -40.01 16.62
CA ILE A 7 -5.34 -38.64 17.08
C ILE A 7 -4.53 -37.88 16.03
N GLN A 8 -3.41 -38.44 15.57
CA GLN A 8 -2.56 -37.80 14.55
C GLN A 8 -3.34 -37.53 13.25
N THR A 9 -4.13 -38.50 12.77
CA THR A 9 -4.95 -38.31 11.56
C THR A 9 -6.00 -37.21 11.76
N LEU A 10 -6.61 -37.10 12.93
CA LEU A 10 -7.58 -36.05 13.26
C LEU A 10 -6.93 -34.69 13.35
N ASP A 11 -5.74 -34.58 13.93
CA ASP A 11 -4.97 -33.35 14.03
C ASP A 11 -4.53 -32.84 12.64
N GLU A 12 -4.08 -33.75 11.77
CA GLU A 12 -3.73 -33.42 10.38
C GLU A 12 -4.96 -32.92 9.59
N LYS A 13 -6.09 -33.61 9.77
CA LYS A 13 -7.36 -33.20 9.15
C LYS A 13 -7.84 -31.85 9.66
N GLN A 14 -7.73 -31.60 10.96
CA GLN A 14 -8.09 -30.32 11.56
C GLN A 14 -7.25 -29.19 10.98
N LYS A 15 -5.91 -29.34 10.93
CA LYS A 15 -5.02 -28.34 10.33
C LYS A 15 -5.37 -28.04 8.87
N SER A 16 -5.62 -29.08 8.08
CA SER A 16 -6.02 -28.92 6.69
C SER A 16 -7.34 -28.16 6.54
N LEU A 17 -8.34 -28.48 7.37
CA LEU A 17 -9.64 -27.80 7.33
C LEU A 17 -9.54 -26.33 7.81
N MET A 18 -8.71 -26.06 8.82
CA MET A 18 -8.46 -24.69 9.28
C MET A 18 -7.81 -23.85 8.18
N GLN A 19 -6.81 -24.41 7.47
CA GLN A 19 -6.18 -23.72 6.36
C GLN A 19 -7.18 -23.43 5.23
N GLN A 20 -7.99 -24.42 4.83
CA GLN A 20 -9.02 -24.23 3.82
C GLN A 20 -10.07 -23.19 4.22
N GLN A 21 -10.44 -23.14 5.51
CA GLN A 21 -11.35 -22.13 6.03
C GLN A 21 -10.72 -20.73 5.92
N GLU A 22 -9.47 -20.57 6.33
CA GLU A 22 -8.74 -19.31 6.24
C GLU A 22 -8.62 -18.84 4.81
N ASP A 23 -8.18 -19.71 3.90
CA ASP A 23 -8.07 -19.39 2.47
C ASP A 23 -9.41 -18.93 1.89
N THR A 24 -10.52 -19.60 2.28
CA THR A 24 -11.86 -19.22 1.84
C THR A 24 -12.29 -17.87 2.40
N LEU A 25 -11.98 -17.58 3.67
CA LEU A 25 -12.32 -16.30 4.30
C LEU A 25 -11.55 -15.13 3.67
N LEU A 26 -10.29 -15.33 3.28
CA LEU A 26 -9.47 -14.33 2.58
C LEU A 26 -10.01 -13.98 1.19
N GLU A 27 -10.82 -14.84 0.59
CA GLU A 27 -11.49 -14.58 -0.69
C GLU A 27 -12.74 -13.68 -0.57
N LEU A 28 -13.30 -13.57 0.64
CA LEU A 28 -14.51 -12.78 0.86
C LEU A 28 -14.16 -11.28 0.96
N PRO A 29 -14.83 -10.42 0.19
CA PRO A 29 -14.66 -8.98 0.32
C PRO A 29 -15.19 -8.48 1.67
N ASN A 30 -14.62 -7.39 2.17
CA ASN A 30 -15.13 -6.71 3.35
C ASN A 30 -16.54 -6.17 3.10
N ARG A 31 -17.39 -6.25 4.14
CA ARG A 31 -18.73 -5.64 4.07
C ARG A 31 -18.61 -4.12 4.02
N PRO A 32 -19.15 -3.45 2.99
CA PRO A 32 -19.16 -1.99 2.93
C PRO A 32 -20.05 -1.41 4.05
N HIS A 33 -19.80 -0.16 4.43
CA HIS A 33 -20.65 0.58 5.34
C HIS A 33 -22.02 0.82 4.70
N ASP A 34 -23.05 0.93 5.51
CA ASP A 34 -24.46 1.07 5.04
C ASP A 34 -24.71 2.36 4.24
N SER A 35 -23.82 3.38 4.35
CA SER A 35 -23.87 4.61 3.56
C SER A 35 -23.29 4.48 2.16
N VAL A 36 -22.62 3.38 1.84
CA VAL A 36 -22.02 3.17 0.51
C VAL A 36 -23.12 2.79 -0.47
N PRO A 37 -23.33 3.56 -1.57
CA PRO A 37 -24.33 3.24 -2.56
C PRO A 37 -24.01 1.93 -3.28
N SER A 38 -25.04 1.21 -3.70
CA SER A 38 -24.85 0.06 -4.58
C SER A 38 -24.53 0.56 -5.98
N GLY A 39 -23.44 0.06 -6.57
CA GLY A 39 -22.98 0.46 -7.90
C GLY A 39 -22.17 -0.61 -8.59
N GLN A 40 -21.85 -0.40 -9.86
CA GLN A 40 -21.02 -1.28 -10.69
C GLN A 40 -19.72 -0.61 -11.14
N SER A 41 -19.63 0.70 -11.02
CA SER A 41 -18.47 1.50 -11.41
C SER A 41 -18.29 2.71 -10.49
N GLU A 42 -17.18 3.42 -10.65
CA GLU A 42 -16.89 4.68 -9.94
C GLU A 42 -17.90 5.80 -10.24
N GLU A 43 -18.62 5.73 -11.36
CA GLU A 43 -19.65 6.69 -11.73
C GLU A 43 -20.89 6.61 -10.83
N ASP A 44 -21.08 5.49 -10.14
CA ASP A 44 -22.16 5.26 -9.20
C ASP A 44 -21.84 5.82 -7.79
N ASN A 45 -20.62 6.34 -7.57
CA ASN A 45 -20.21 6.90 -6.29
C ASN A 45 -20.92 8.23 -6.00
N GLU A 46 -21.38 8.42 -4.77
CA GLU A 46 -21.94 9.68 -4.29
C GLU A 46 -20.81 10.61 -3.82
N VAL A 47 -20.79 11.84 -4.36
CA VAL A 47 -19.88 12.89 -3.88
C VAL A 47 -20.41 13.43 -2.57
N VAL A 48 -19.76 13.10 -1.45
CA VAL A 48 -20.21 13.50 -0.10
C VAL A 48 -19.72 14.88 0.33
N ALA A 49 -18.64 15.38 -0.26
CA ALA A 49 -18.10 16.72 -0.02
C ALA A 49 -17.28 17.20 -1.21
N GLU A 50 -17.36 18.48 -1.50
CA GLU A 50 -16.50 19.18 -2.45
C GLU A 50 -16.06 20.49 -1.80
N GLU A 51 -14.74 20.72 -1.68
CA GLU A 51 -14.18 21.87 -1.00
C GLU A 51 -13.13 22.59 -1.87
N GLY A 52 -13.09 23.92 -1.75
CA GLY A 52 -12.17 24.80 -2.47
C GLY A 52 -12.65 25.17 -3.86
N ASP A 53 -12.00 26.19 -4.41
CA ASP A 53 -12.28 26.68 -5.76
C ASP A 53 -11.41 25.94 -6.77
N LYS A 54 -12.03 25.42 -7.83
CA LYS A 54 -11.30 24.85 -8.96
C LYS A 54 -10.63 25.95 -9.76
N PRO A 55 -9.28 25.99 -9.86
CA PRO A 55 -8.60 27.04 -10.58
C PRO A 55 -8.90 26.96 -12.08
N ASP A 56 -9.23 28.13 -12.69
CA ASP A 56 -9.27 28.23 -14.14
C ASP A 56 -7.85 28.39 -14.70
N LEU A 57 -7.33 27.33 -15.29
CA LEU A 57 -6.01 27.31 -15.91
C LEU A 57 -6.02 27.87 -17.36
N GLY A 58 -7.19 28.23 -17.86
CA GLY A 58 -7.38 28.76 -19.20
C GLY A 58 -7.05 27.77 -20.32
N ASN A 59 -7.06 28.26 -21.55
CA ASN A 59 -6.83 27.45 -22.76
C ASN A 59 -5.37 27.01 -22.96
N SER A 60 -4.44 27.52 -22.14
CA SER A 60 -3.02 27.18 -22.19
C SER A 60 -2.60 26.12 -21.17
N ALA A 61 -3.55 25.55 -20.46
CA ALA A 61 -3.30 24.45 -19.55
C ALA A 61 -2.60 23.29 -20.26
N LYS A 62 -1.55 22.77 -19.63
CA LYS A 62 -0.78 21.63 -20.14
C LYS A 62 -0.88 20.48 -19.15
N PRO A 63 -0.98 19.23 -19.61
CA PRO A 63 -0.90 18.08 -18.75
C PRO A 63 0.52 17.96 -18.15
N HIS A 64 0.62 17.24 -17.03
CA HIS A 64 1.88 17.14 -16.28
C HIS A 64 3.03 16.51 -17.07
N TRP A 65 2.75 15.59 -17.99
CA TRP A 65 3.78 14.99 -18.85
C TRP A 65 4.41 15.99 -19.82
N ASP A 66 3.61 16.92 -20.42
CA ASP A 66 4.13 17.99 -21.27
C ASP A 66 4.99 18.96 -20.46
N LEU A 67 4.59 19.27 -19.22
CA LEU A 67 5.38 20.10 -18.31
C LEU A 67 6.67 19.39 -17.88
N ALA A 68 6.60 18.09 -17.60
CA ALA A 68 7.76 17.27 -17.24
C ALA A 68 8.80 17.26 -18.38
N ASP A 69 8.35 17.11 -19.63
CA ASP A 69 9.23 17.18 -20.82
C ASP A 69 9.76 18.59 -21.03
N GLN A 70 8.89 19.61 -21.07
CA GLN A 70 9.25 21.00 -21.25
C GLN A 70 10.34 21.47 -20.28
N TYR A 71 10.24 21.07 -19.02
CA TYR A 71 11.20 21.44 -17.96
C TYR A 71 12.28 20.39 -17.70
N LYS A 72 12.26 19.28 -18.43
CA LYS A 72 13.20 18.15 -18.31
C LYS A 72 13.27 17.61 -16.85
N LEU A 73 12.11 17.40 -16.26
CA LEU A 73 11.98 16.97 -14.87
C LEU A 73 12.01 15.45 -14.72
N ILE A 74 11.42 14.74 -15.71
CA ILE A 74 11.29 13.28 -15.72
C ILE A 74 11.79 12.78 -17.08
N ASP A 75 12.50 11.66 -17.06
CA ASP A 75 12.99 10.96 -18.24
C ASP A 75 12.30 9.59 -18.32
N PHE A 76 11.22 9.53 -19.07
CA PHE A 76 10.43 8.30 -19.21
C PHE A 76 11.14 7.26 -20.08
N GLU A 77 11.91 7.69 -21.11
CA GLU A 77 12.66 6.78 -21.97
C GLU A 77 13.77 6.06 -21.18
N ALA A 78 14.47 6.79 -20.32
CA ALA A 78 15.47 6.20 -19.44
C ALA A 78 14.82 5.19 -18.46
N GLY A 79 13.63 5.46 -17.95
CA GLY A 79 12.86 4.55 -17.09
C GLY A 79 12.51 3.25 -17.81
N VAL A 80 11.97 3.35 -19.01
CA VAL A 80 11.69 2.19 -19.86
C VAL A 80 12.95 1.37 -20.14
N LYS A 81 14.07 2.02 -20.43
CA LYS A 81 15.34 1.34 -20.70
C LYS A 81 15.88 0.56 -19.49
N ILE A 82 15.67 1.07 -18.27
CA ILE A 82 16.22 0.49 -17.04
C ILE A 82 15.32 -0.62 -16.51
N SER A 83 14.00 -0.38 -16.47
CA SER A 83 13.07 -1.23 -15.73
C SER A 83 11.83 -1.65 -16.54
N GLY A 84 11.45 -0.90 -17.57
CA GLY A 84 10.26 -1.18 -18.37
C GLY A 84 9.23 -0.06 -18.33
N ALA A 85 8.07 -0.29 -18.94
CA ALA A 85 6.99 0.69 -19.00
C ALA A 85 6.46 1.01 -17.58
N GLY A 86 6.15 2.28 -17.35
CA GLY A 86 5.61 2.74 -16.07
C GLY A 86 6.66 3.22 -15.04
N PHE A 87 7.96 3.01 -15.29
CA PHE A 87 9.01 3.44 -14.38
C PHE A 87 9.59 4.81 -14.79
N PRO A 88 9.38 5.89 -14.01
CA PRO A 88 9.95 7.20 -14.30
C PRO A 88 11.37 7.35 -13.74
N VAL A 89 12.21 8.13 -14.42
CA VAL A 89 13.49 8.60 -13.87
C VAL A 89 13.41 10.10 -13.62
N TYR A 90 13.36 10.49 -12.36
CA TYR A 90 13.45 11.90 -11.99
C TYR A 90 14.86 12.43 -12.19
N ARG A 91 15.02 13.59 -12.85
CA ARG A 91 16.34 14.16 -13.16
C ARG A 91 16.45 15.63 -12.81
N GLY A 92 17.65 16.05 -12.44
CA GLY A 92 17.98 17.46 -12.24
C GLY A 92 17.05 18.18 -11.27
N LYS A 93 16.29 19.17 -11.77
CA LYS A 93 15.32 19.93 -10.98
C LYS A 93 14.13 19.06 -10.54
N GLY A 94 13.72 18.06 -11.33
CA GLY A 94 12.66 17.12 -10.95
C GLY A 94 13.02 16.30 -9.72
N ALA A 95 14.22 15.72 -9.69
CA ALA A 95 14.69 14.98 -8.51
C ALA A 95 14.83 15.88 -7.26
N LYS A 96 15.25 17.14 -7.45
CA LYS A 96 15.31 18.11 -6.34
C LYS A 96 13.91 18.47 -5.82
N LEU A 97 12.95 18.67 -6.72
CA LEU A 97 11.57 18.99 -6.37
C LEU A 97 10.92 17.83 -5.59
N GLN A 98 11.06 16.59 -6.10
CA GLN A 98 10.55 15.41 -5.41
C GLN A 98 11.09 15.31 -3.98
N ARG A 99 12.40 15.43 -3.81
CA ARG A 99 13.03 15.40 -2.48
C ARG A 99 12.56 16.53 -1.55
N ALA A 100 12.37 17.74 -2.10
CA ALA A 100 11.86 18.86 -1.33
C ALA A 100 10.41 18.65 -0.89
N LEU A 101 9.56 18.05 -1.73
CA LEU A 101 8.19 17.69 -1.36
C LEU A 101 8.15 16.59 -0.31
N ILE A 102 8.98 15.56 -0.43
CA ILE A 102 9.11 14.51 0.59
C ILE A 102 9.45 15.15 1.95
N GLN A 103 10.51 15.98 1.99
CA GLN A 103 10.90 16.67 3.22
C GLN A 103 9.76 17.54 3.77
N PHE A 104 9.10 18.31 2.93
CA PHE A 104 7.98 19.17 3.33
C PHE A 104 6.84 18.37 3.96
N PHE A 105 6.46 17.21 3.38
CA PHE A 105 5.39 16.37 3.92
C PHE A 105 5.78 15.71 5.24
N LEU A 106 7.02 15.24 5.38
CA LEU A 106 7.53 14.66 6.63
C LEU A 106 7.58 15.72 7.74
N ASP A 107 8.10 16.91 7.47
CA ASP A 107 8.11 18.02 8.44
C ASP A 107 6.69 18.43 8.88
N ARG A 108 5.72 18.37 7.95
CA ARG A 108 4.30 18.64 8.25
C ARG A 108 3.67 17.54 9.11
N ALA A 109 4.02 16.27 8.85
CA ALA A 109 3.54 15.14 9.64
C ALA A 109 4.10 15.19 11.06
N ASP A 110 5.42 15.45 11.23
CA ASP A 110 6.05 15.64 12.54
C ASP A 110 5.40 16.77 13.32
N ALA A 111 5.19 17.93 12.70
CA ALA A 111 4.51 19.07 13.33
C ALA A 111 3.04 18.77 13.71
N ALA A 112 2.42 17.77 13.08
CA ALA A 112 1.08 17.28 13.41
C ALA A 112 1.09 16.17 14.48
N GLY A 113 2.26 15.76 14.98
CA GLY A 113 2.42 14.76 16.04
C GLY A 113 2.55 13.32 15.54
N TYR A 114 2.84 13.12 14.26
CA TYR A 114 3.17 11.80 13.74
C TYR A 114 4.64 11.48 14.01
N GLU A 115 4.91 10.23 14.41
CA GLU A 115 6.27 9.71 14.54
C GLU A 115 6.75 9.19 13.19
N GLU A 116 7.94 9.66 12.75
CA GLU A 116 8.53 9.23 11.48
C GLU A 116 9.28 7.91 11.61
N PHE A 117 8.98 6.99 10.68
CA PHE A 117 9.65 5.70 10.54
C PHE A 117 10.25 5.53 9.14
N ILE A 118 11.39 4.86 9.08
CA ILE A 118 12.00 4.39 7.82
C ILE A 118 11.95 2.86 7.84
N PRO A 119 10.87 2.26 7.33
CA PRO A 119 10.70 0.82 7.35
C PRO A 119 11.49 0.12 6.22
N PRO A 120 11.69 -1.21 6.30
CA PRO A 120 12.20 -2.01 5.20
C PRO A 120 11.30 -1.90 3.96
N HIS A 121 11.91 -1.98 2.77
CA HIS A 121 11.18 -1.97 1.49
C HIS A 121 10.68 -3.36 1.06
N VAL A 122 10.97 -4.37 1.85
CA VAL A 122 10.50 -5.75 1.67
C VAL A 122 9.86 -6.26 2.94
N VAL A 123 8.81 -7.05 2.81
CA VAL A 123 8.02 -7.60 3.92
C VAL A 123 7.76 -9.09 3.72
N ASN A 124 7.46 -9.80 4.79
CA ASN A 124 6.99 -11.19 4.73
C ASN A 124 5.50 -11.26 4.32
N ALA A 125 5.05 -12.46 3.96
CA ALA A 125 3.68 -12.71 3.54
C ALA A 125 2.63 -12.29 4.59
N ASP A 126 2.94 -12.47 5.88
CA ASP A 126 2.00 -12.11 6.96
C ASP A 126 1.75 -10.60 7.03
N SER A 127 2.76 -9.78 6.72
CA SER A 127 2.58 -8.33 6.63
C SER A 127 1.70 -7.95 5.43
N GLY A 128 1.87 -8.62 4.29
CA GLY A 128 1.00 -8.42 3.14
C GLY A 128 -0.47 -8.81 3.42
N ARG A 129 -0.69 -9.90 4.16
CA ARG A 129 -2.04 -10.31 4.60
C ARG A 129 -2.62 -9.34 5.62
N GLY A 130 -1.81 -8.83 6.54
CA GLY A 130 -2.25 -7.92 7.60
C GLY A 130 -2.84 -6.61 7.10
N THR A 131 -2.50 -6.17 5.89
CA THR A 131 -3.02 -4.96 5.23
C THR A 131 -3.82 -5.26 3.96
N GLY A 132 -4.10 -6.55 3.67
CA GLY A 132 -5.00 -6.94 2.59
C GLY A 132 -4.38 -6.94 1.18
N GLN A 133 -3.05 -6.79 1.04
CA GLN A 133 -2.36 -6.93 -0.25
C GLN A 133 -2.20 -8.40 -0.66
N LEU A 134 -2.24 -9.33 0.27
CA LEU A 134 -2.24 -10.76 -0.02
C LEU A 134 -3.56 -11.40 0.44
N PRO A 135 -4.13 -12.31 -0.34
CA PRO A 135 -3.67 -12.80 -1.65
C PRO A 135 -3.71 -11.70 -2.71
N ASP A 136 -2.63 -11.59 -3.50
CA ASP A 136 -2.47 -10.55 -4.52
C ASP A 136 -3.32 -10.85 -5.77
N LYS A 137 -4.57 -10.36 -5.77
CA LYS A 137 -5.53 -10.58 -6.87
C LYS A 137 -5.29 -9.65 -8.07
N GLU A 138 -4.58 -8.55 -7.85
CA GLU A 138 -4.39 -7.49 -8.84
C GLU A 138 -2.95 -7.43 -9.39
N GLY A 139 -2.05 -8.29 -8.90
CA GLY A 139 -0.65 -8.31 -9.32
C GLY A 139 0.13 -7.06 -8.92
N GLN A 140 -0.14 -6.53 -7.72
CA GLN A 140 0.45 -5.27 -7.24
C GLN A 140 1.77 -5.45 -6.52
N MET A 141 2.13 -6.67 -6.13
CA MET A 141 3.33 -6.94 -5.35
C MET A 141 4.35 -7.75 -6.14
N TYR A 142 5.58 -7.27 -6.21
CA TYR A 142 6.70 -8.09 -6.67
C TYR A 142 7.11 -9.08 -5.59
N HIS A 143 7.20 -10.37 -5.95
CA HIS A 143 7.60 -11.43 -5.06
C HIS A 143 9.05 -11.86 -5.32
N CYS A 144 9.91 -11.74 -4.31
CA CYS A 144 11.27 -12.28 -4.30
C CYS A 144 11.20 -13.75 -3.86
N THR A 145 11.08 -14.65 -4.82
CA THR A 145 10.75 -16.07 -4.57
C THR A 145 11.82 -16.84 -3.79
N GLU A 146 13.11 -16.47 -3.90
CA GLU A 146 14.20 -17.13 -3.20
C GLU A 146 14.16 -16.89 -1.68
N ASP A 147 13.79 -15.67 -1.29
CA ASP A 147 13.75 -15.25 0.12
C ASP A 147 12.33 -15.26 0.72
N ASP A 148 11.32 -15.54 -0.10
CA ASP A 148 9.89 -15.44 0.25
C ASP A 148 9.53 -14.06 0.84
N LEU A 149 10.04 -13.00 0.20
CA LEU A 149 9.78 -11.61 0.56
C LEU A 149 9.06 -10.88 -0.57
N TYR A 150 8.30 -9.88 -0.21
CA TYR A 150 7.53 -9.05 -1.13
C TYR A 150 8.01 -7.60 -1.09
N LEU A 151 8.23 -6.98 -2.26
CA LEU A 151 8.44 -5.54 -2.31
C LEU A 151 7.15 -4.83 -1.92
N ILE A 152 7.26 -3.84 -1.05
CA ILE A 152 6.09 -3.09 -0.57
C ILE A 152 5.52 -2.20 -1.68
N PRO A 153 4.19 -2.16 -1.88
CA PRO A 153 3.54 -1.23 -2.80
C PRO A 153 3.28 0.13 -2.13
N THR A 154 3.40 0.23 -0.83
CA THR A 154 3.15 1.43 -0.01
C THR A 154 3.81 1.30 1.36
N ALA A 155 4.17 2.44 1.98
CA ALA A 155 4.65 2.48 3.36
C ALA A 155 3.61 1.98 4.39
N GLU A 156 2.33 2.01 4.04
CA GLU A 156 1.25 1.50 4.88
C GLU A 156 1.49 0.05 5.32
N VAL A 157 1.95 -0.82 4.41
CA VAL A 157 2.17 -2.24 4.71
C VAL A 157 3.13 -2.45 5.88
N PRO A 158 4.39 -1.98 5.85
CA PRO A 158 5.28 -2.17 6.97
C PRO A 158 4.86 -1.38 8.21
N LEU A 159 4.37 -0.15 8.08
CA LEU A 159 4.02 0.68 9.24
C LEU A 159 2.84 0.12 10.03
N THR A 160 1.77 -0.29 9.37
CA THR A 160 0.59 -0.89 10.03
C THR A 160 0.96 -2.20 10.74
N ASN A 161 1.89 -2.97 10.16
CA ASN A 161 2.32 -4.24 10.72
C ASN A 161 3.35 -4.14 11.85
N LEU A 162 3.82 -2.95 12.22
CA LEU A 162 4.69 -2.77 13.39
C LEU A 162 4.05 -3.30 14.68
N TYR A 163 2.74 -3.19 14.78
CA TYR A 163 1.97 -3.63 15.96
C TYR A 163 1.11 -4.87 15.70
N ARG A 164 1.35 -5.58 14.58
CA ARG A 164 0.59 -6.79 14.25
C ARG A 164 0.76 -7.86 15.34
N GLY A 165 -0.37 -8.31 15.91
CA GLY A 165 -0.39 -9.32 16.96
C GLY A 165 -0.09 -8.80 18.37
N ASP A 166 0.20 -7.52 18.53
CA ASP A 166 0.47 -6.91 19.83
C ASP A 166 -0.83 -6.56 20.57
N LEU A 167 -0.80 -6.67 21.88
CA LEU A 167 -1.85 -6.18 22.76
C LEU A 167 -1.46 -4.78 23.27
N LEU A 168 -2.00 -3.75 22.65
CA LEU A 168 -1.72 -2.36 22.99
C LEU A 168 -2.49 -1.93 24.25
N LYS A 169 -1.91 -1.02 25.03
CA LYS A 169 -2.59 -0.37 26.15
C LYS A 169 -3.43 0.80 25.64
N ALA A 170 -4.56 1.06 26.32
CA ALA A 170 -5.41 2.18 25.95
C ALA A 170 -4.68 3.55 26.05
N ASP A 171 -3.77 3.68 26.99
CA ASP A 171 -2.98 4.91 27.22
C ASP A 171 -1.93 5.16 26.13
N ASP A 172 -1.60 4.15 25.32
CA ASP A 172 -0.66 4.27 24.19
C ASP A 172 -1.36 4.78 22.91
N LEU A 173 -2.69 4.94 22.94
CA LEU A 173 -3.50 5.35 21.79
C LEU A 173 -3.92 6.83 21.85
N PRO A 174 -4.02 7.55 20.73
CA PRO A 174 -3.78 7.05 19.35
C PRO A 174 -2.30 6.96 19.01
N ILE A 175 -1.93 5.96 18.20
CA ILE A 175 -0.60 5.83 17.61
C ILE A 175 -0.66 6.42 16.20
N GLN A 176 0.17 7.42 15.93
CA GLN A 176 0.22 8.13 14.65
C GLN A 176 1.60 8.00 14.05
N LEU A 177 1.69 7.32 12.91
CA LEU A 177 2.94 7.00 12.24
C LEU A 177 2.95 7.61 10.85
N CYS A 178 4.12 8.04 10.39
CA CYS A 178 4.36 8.39 9.00
C CYS A 178 5.68 7.79 8.50
N GLY A 179 5.82 7.68 7.19
CA GLY A 179 7.05 7.23 6.58
C GLY A 179 7.03 7.42 5.07
N TYR A 180 8.19 7.71 4.51
CA TYR A 180 8.39 7.73 3.08
C TYR A 180 9.06 6.44 2.62
N THR A 181 8.50 5.82 1.58
CA THR A 181 9.09 4.70 0.86
C THR A 181 8.93 4.89 -0.65
N PRO A 182 9.86 4.41 -1.46
CA PRO A 182 9.59 4.23 -2.88
C PRO A 182 8.50 3.15 -3.05
N CYS A 183 7.53 3.43 -3.90
CA CYS A 183 6.41 2.55 -4.25
C CYS A 183 5.96 2.81 -5.70
#